data_e57e1cf94bf7b7c2bd399b9e43eb822d
#
_entry.id   e57e1cf94bf7b7c2bd399b9e43eb822d
#
_cell.length_a   1.000
_cell.length_b   1.000
_cell.length_c   1.000
_cell.angle_alpha   90.00
_cell.angle_beta   90.00
_cell.angle_gamma   90.00
#
_symmetry.space_group_name_H-M   'P 1'
#
loop_
_entity.id
_entity.type
_entity.pdbx_description
1 polymer ?
#
loop_
_entity_poly.entity_id
_entity_poly.type
_entity_poly.pdbx_seq_one_letter_code
_entity_poly.pdbx_strand_id
1 'polypeptide(L)'
;MKTTSNRLLARLAASLLALFSIAALSAQDAPKVGFIRLVNVVSPGTGNLHLKIDGEEMYAKGYTMGQRTGGIGLLAGSKKVTVTKDGVEDGSTSVQLGVGETVTIIAFAEKIPAEDDKPERWAARILRLKQRDVEKGYRLTVLSTCKQPEVLFETDIQGKDKPEGAGVKRLMTTSVDLGGAGGDITVRLRGSQDVLTSFRPDDPGNYVLILYDGPENKTQAIYFYDPKFVIAG
;
A
#
# COMPACT_ATOMS: atom_id res chain seq x y z
N MET A 1 -14.76 22.84 72.58
CA MET A 1 -14.78 23.23 71.15
C MET A 1 -13.51 22.78 70.47
N LYS A 2 -13.37 21.49 70.07
CA LYS A 2 -12.17 20.99 69.36
C LYS A 2 -12.50 19.77 68.40
N THR A 3 -13.70 19.67 67.85
CA THR A 3 -14.09 18.47 67.04
C THR A 3 -14.45 18.74 65.57
N THR A 4 -14.47 20.00 65.14
CA THR A 4 -14.89 20.36 63.77
C THR A 4 -13.74 20.40 62.75
N SER A 5 -12.47 20.54 63.18
CA SER A 5 -11.32 20.68 62.29
C SER A 5 -10.90 19.37 61.62
N ASN A 6 -11.04 18.22 62.31
CA ASN A 6 -10.57 16.93 61.78
C ASN A 6 -11.46 16.35 60.67
N ARG A 7 -12.73 16.74 60.59
CA ARG A 7 -13.65 16.26 59.53
C ARG A 7 -13.47 16.97 58.19
N LEU A 8 -12.97 18.23 58.23
CA LEU A 8 -12.66 18.96 56.99
C LEU A 8 -11.38 18.44 56.33
N LEU A 9 -10.35 18.13 57.09
CA LEU A 9 -9.09 17.58 56.61
C LEU A 9 -9.28 16.16 56.00
N ALA A 10 -10.12 15.32 56.60
CA ALA A 10 -10.42 14.00 56.09
C ALA A 10 -11.20 14.03 54.75
N ARG A 11 -12.09 15.03 54.57
CA ARG A 11 -12.83 15.21 53.30
C ARG A 11 -11.96 15.75 52.17
N LEU A 12 -11.00 16.63 52.45
CA LEU A 12 -10.03 17.13 51.51
C LEU A 12 -9.05 16.03 51.03
N ALA A 13 -8.58 15.18 51.94
CA ALA A 13 -7.70 14.06 51.60
C ALA A 13 -8.41 13.01 50.74
N ALA A 14 -9.68 12.70 51.00
CA ALA A 14 -10.47 11.78 50.21
C ALA A 14 -10.74 12.31 48.79
N SER A 15 -10.95 13.61 48.61
CA SER A 15 -11.15 14.23 47.30
C SER A 15 -9.88 14.28 46.46
N LEU A 16 -8.69 14.47 47.09
CA LEU A 16 -7.41 14.40 46.37
C LEU A 16 -7.07 12.97 45.91
N LEU A 17 -7.35 11.94 46.72
CA LEU A 17 -7.13 10.55 46.31
C LEU A 17 -8.02 10.14 45.12
N ALA A 18 -9.27 10.63 45.09
CA ALA A 18 -10.18 10.35 43.96
C ALA A 18 -9.71 10.99 42.65
N LEU A 19 -9.12 12.19 42.69
CA LEU A 19 -8.56 12.89 41.55
C LEU A 19 -7.30 12.19 41.01
N PHE A 20 -6.46 11.62 41.84
CA PHE A 20 -5.29 10.84 41.43
C PHE A 20 -5.66 9.50 40.80
N SER A 21 -6.78 8.87 41.20
CA SER A 21 -7.25 7.59 40.63
C SER A 21 -7.81 7.76 39.22
N ILE A 22 -8.34 8.91 38.86
CA ILE A 22 -8.87 9.19 37.51
C ILE A 22 -7.72 9.46 36.52
N ALA A 23 -6.61 10.07 36.98
CA ALA A 23 -5.45 10.33 36.11
C ALA A 23 -4.67 9.05 35.74
N ALA A 24 -4.76 7.99 36.53
CA ALA A 24 -4.08 6.72 36.26
C ALA A 24 -4.82 5.84 35.25
N LEU A 25 -6.09 6.13 34.93
CA LEU A 25 -6.88 5.36 33.91
C LEU A 25 -6.69 5.88 32.49
N SER A 26 -5.96 6.95 32.26
CA SER A 26 -5.86 7.62 30.94
C SER A 26 -4.60 7.32 30.15
N ALA A 27 -3.68 6.52 30.66
CA ALA A 27 -2.51 6.06 29.92
C ALA A 27 -2.78 4.70 29.26
N GLN A 28 -3.84 4.61 28.48
CA GLN A 28 -3.98 3.49 27.57
C GLN A 28 -2.95 3.75 26.47
N ASP A 29 -1.87 2.93 26.41
CA ASP A 29 -0.87 2.99 25.35
C ASP A 29 -1.60 3.07 24.01
N ALA A 30 -1.27 4.08 23.21
CA ALA A 30 -1.83 4.20 21.87
C ALA A 30 -1.65 2.86 21.11
N PRO A 31 -2.66 2.38 20.41
CA PRO A 31 -2.59 1.08 19.76
C PRO A 31 -1.41 1.06 18.79
N LYS A 32 -0.53 0.06 18.94
CA LYS A 32 0.65 -0.13 18.09
C LYS A 32 0.18 -0.65 16.72
N VAL A 33 -0.16 0.24 15.82
CA VAL A 33 -0.70 -0.09 14.48
C VAL A 33 0.35 0.12 13.41
N GLY A 34 0.28 -0.72 12.37
CA GLY A 34 0.89 -0.53 11.07
C GLY A 34 -0.17 -0.62 9.99
N PHE A 35 0.20 -0.49 8.74
CA PHE A 35 -0.74 -0.36 7.63
C PHE A 35 -0.42 -1.36 6.51
N ILE A 36 -1.45 -1.99 5.97
CA ILE A 36 -1.37 -2.77 4.73
C ILE A 36 -2.18 -2.05 3.66
N ARG A 37 -1.60 -1.87 2.48
CA ARG A 37 -2.28 -1.37 1.28
C ARG A 37 -2.32 -2.49 0.24
N LEU A 38 -3.48 -2.70 -0.38
CA LEU A 38 -3.64 -3.58 -1.52
C LEU A 38 -3.58 -2.79 -2.83
N VAL A 39 -2.88 -3.34 -3.82
CA VAL A 39 -3.01 -2.98 -5.24
C VAL A 39 -3.43 -4.25 -5.99
N ASN A 40 -4.61 -4.23 -6.58
CA ASN A 40 -5.12 -5.38 -7.35
C ASN A 40 -4.83 -5.20 -8.84
N VAL A 41 -3.96 -6.04 -9.39
CA VAL A 41 -3.67 -6.12 -10.83
C VAL A 41 -3.84 -7.56 -11.36
N VAL A 42 -4.72 -8.34 -10.73
CA VAL A 42 -5.08 -9.69 -11.18
C VAL A 42 -6.05 -9.58 -12.35
N SER A 43 -5.52 -9.73 -13.58
CA SER A 43 -6.31 -9.63 -14.82
C SER A 43 -7.18 -10.86 -15.11
N PRO A 44 -6.69 -12.12 -15.04
CA PRO A 44 -7.49 -13.32 -15.36
C PRO A 44 -8.56 -13.59 -14.29
N GLY A 45 -9.48 -14.49 -14.65
CA GLY A 45 -10.61 -14.87 -13.80
C GLY A 45 -11.80 -13.93 -13.92
N THR A 46 -12.84 -14.19 -13.14
CA THR A 46 -14.08 -13.43 -13.13
C THR A 46 -14.32 -12.78 -11.77
N GLY A 47 -15.19 -11.78 -11.72
CA GLY A 47 -15.52 -11.09 -10.48
C GLY A 47 -14.39 -10.24 -9.91
N ASN A 48 -14.57 -9.83 -8.67
CA ASN A 48 -13.63 -9.02 -7.92
C ASN A 48 -12.62 -9.89 -7.16
N LEU A 49 -11.47 -9.33 -6.86
CA LEU A 49 -10.49 -9.94 -5.97
C LEU A 49 -10.89 -9.67 -4.51
N HIS A 50 -10.87 -10.70 -3.69
CA HIS A 50 -11.12 -10.61 -2.26
C HIS A 50 -9.82 -10.65 -1.48
N LEU A 51 -9.72 -9.84 -0.44
CA LEU A 51 -8.57 -9.74 0.46
C LEU A 51 -8.99 -10.20 1.86
N LYS A 52 -8.30 -11.21 2.38
CA LYS A 52 -8.42 -11.63 3.78
C LYS A 52 -7.11 -11.39 4.52
N ILE A 53 -7.22 -10.87 5.74
CA ILE A 53 -6.09 -10.69 6.65
C ILE A 53 -6.41 -11.46 7.94
N ASP A 54 -5.54 -12.39 8.32
CA ASP A 54 -5.76 -13.31 9.43
C ASP A 54 -7.10 -14.07 9.36
N GLY A 55 -7.59 -14.31 8.12
CA GLY A 55 -8.85 -14.98 7.83
C GLY A 55 -10.09 -14.07 7.77
N GLU A 56 -9.97 -12.81 8.17
CA GLU A 56 -11.04 -11.83 8.12
C GLU A 56 -11.10 -11.15 6.75
N GLU A 57 -12.31 -11.07 6.16
CA GLU A 57 -12.57 -10.40 4.89
C GLU A 57 -12.53 -8.88 5.08
N MET A 58 -11.64 -8.19 4.35
CA MET A 58 -11.46 -6.75 4.49
C MET A 58 -12.55 -5.93 3.80
N TYR A 59 -13.17 -6.45 2.75
CA TYR A 59 -14.24 -5.77 2.03
C TYR A 59 -15.12 -6.77 1.28
N ALA A 60 -16.35 -6.94 1.72
CA ALA A 60 -17.26 -7.97 1.22
C ALA A 60 -17.57 -7.88 -0.29
N LYS A 61 -17.50 -6.69 -0.91
CA LYS A 61 -17.68 -6.52 -2.35
C LYS A 61 -16.43 -6.85 -3.16
N GLY A 62 -15.28 -7.07 -2.51
CA GLY A 62 -13.99 -7.26 -3.17
C GLY A 62 -13.49 -6.00 -3.90
N TYR A 63 -12.38 -6.14 -4.60
CA TYR A 63 -11.66 -5.06 -5.26
C TYR A 63 -11.57 -5.32 -6.76
N THR A 64 -11.95 -4.35 -7.57
CA THR A 64 -11.83 -4.45 -9.04
C THR A 64 -10.35 -4.40 -9.47
N MET A 65 -10.05 -4.92 -10.66
CA MET A 65 -8.73 -4.78 -11.25
C MET A 65 -8.38 -3.30 -11.46
N GLY A 66 -7.13 -2.93 -11.20
CA GLY A 66 -6.67 -1.53 -11.23
C GLY A 66 -7.08 -0.72 -10.00
N GLN A 67 -7.70 -1.32 -9.00
CA GLN A 67 -8.05 -0.66 -7.75
C GLN A 67 -6.93 -0.80 -6.72
N ARG A 68 -6.73 0.27 -5.94
CA ARG A 68 -5.90 0.27 -4.74
C ARG A 68 -6.71 0.65 -3.51
N THR A 69 -6.31 0.17 -2.35
CA THR A 69 -6.86 0.63 -1.07
C THR A 69 -6.05 1.81 -0.52
N GLY A 70 -6.61 2.49 0.48
CA GLY A 70 -5.81 3.24 1.44
C GLY A 70 -4.96 2.31 2.33
N GLY A 71 -4.40 2.85 3.39
CA GLY A 71 -3.78 2.05 4.44
C GLY A 71 -4.86 1.40 5.32
N ILE A 72 -4.89 0.08 5.37
CA ILE A 72 -5.73 -0.69 6.31
C ILE A 72 -4.95 -0.79 7.61
N GLY A 73 -5.40 -0.08 8.66
CA GLY A 73 -4.75 -0.07 9.97
C GLY A 73 -4.96 -1.39 10.71
N LEU A 74 -3.87 -2.01 11.16
CA LEU A 74 -3.86 -3.30 11.84
C LEU A 74 -2.88 -3.25 13.01
N LEU A 75 -3.13 -4.02 14.06
CA LEU A 75 -2.14 -4.21 15.12
C LEU A 75 -0.83 -4.74 14.52
N ALA A 76 0.29 -4.16 14.95
CA ALA A 76 1.63 -4.61 14.53
C ALA A 76 1.85 -6.10 14.86
N GLY A 77 2.68 -6.76 14.07
CA GLY A 77 2.98 -8.18 14.21
C GLY A 77 2.87 -8.93 12.88
N SER A 78 2.94 -10.25 12.95
CA SER A 78 2.80 -11.11 11.77
C SER A 78 1.34 -11.17 11.33
N LYS A 79 1.09 -10.98 10.03
CA LYS A 79 -0.23 -11.02 9.40
C LYS A 79 -0.23 -12.02 8.26
N LYS A 80 -1.20 -12.94 8.26
CA LYS A 80 -1.45 -13.82 7.12
C LYS A 80 -2.35 -13.09 6.13
N VAL A 81 -1.85 -12.84 4.93
CA VAL A 81 -2.59 -12.19 3.85
C VAL A 81 -2.96 -13.24 2.82
N THR A 82 -4.23 -13.29 2.43
CA THR A 82 -4.74 -14.19 1.38
C THR A 82 -5.55 -13.37 0.39
N VAL A 83 -5.35 -13.62 -0.90
CA VAL A 83 -6.15 -13.06 -1.98
C VAL A 83 -6.80 -14.18 -2.76
N THR A 84 -8.08 -14.01 -3.07
CA THR A 84 -8.88 -15.00 -3.81
C THR A 84 -9.62 -14.32 -4.95
N LYS A 85 -9.79 -15.01 -6.07
CA LYS A 85 -10.56 -14.55 -7.22
C LYS A 85 -11.03 -15.76 -8.02
N ASP A 86 -12.28 -15.73 -8.47
CA ASP A 86 -12.86 -16.85 -9.25
C ASP A 86 -12.06 -17.14 -10.52
N GLY A 87 -11.73 -18.41 -10.74
CA GLY A 87 -10.93 -18.87 -11.88
C GLY A 87 -9.43 -18.66 -11.75
N VAL A 88 -8.96 -18.27 -10.56
CA VAL A 88 -7.53 -18.09 -10.24
C VAL A 88 -7.24 -18.81 -8.93
N GLU A 89 -6.16 -19.61 -8.85
CA GLU A 89 -5.72 -20.23 -7.60
C GLU A 89 -5.36 -19.14 -6.58
N ASP A 90 -5.73 -19.36 -5.32
CA ASP A 90 -5.52 -18.42 -4.22
C ASP A 90 -4.04 -18.10 -4.00
N GLY A 91 -3.75 -16.83 -3.75
CA GLY A 91 -2.43 -16.37 -3.33
C GLY A 91 -2.39 -16.13 -1.82
N SER A 92 -1.30 -16.54 -1.16
CA SER A 92 -1.12 -16.30 0.28
C SER A 92 0.32 -15.94 0.60
N THR A 93 0.49 -15.06 1.60
CA THR A 93 1.81 -14.68 2.13
C THR A 93 1.70 -14.26 3.58
N SER A 94 2.83 -14.25 4.29
CA SER A 94 2.93 -13.64 5.61
C SER A 94 3.62 -12.29 5.51
N VAL A 95 3.09 -11.29 6.19
CA VAL A 95 3.63 -9.92 6.26
C VAL A 95 3.98 -9.62 7.72
N GLN A 96 5.24 -9.28 7.99
CA GLN A 96 5.63 -8.70 9.27
C GLN A 96 5.36 -7.20 9.21
N LEU A 97 4.44 -6.74 10.05
CA LEU A 97 3.99 -5.36 10.09
C LEU A 97 4.55 -4.66 11.32
N GLY A 98 5.38 -3.65 11.12
CA GLY A 98 5.92 -2.79 12.18
C GLY A 98 4.95 -1.68 12.57
N VAL A 99 5.19 -1.08 13.74
CA VAL A 99 4.44 0.11 14.19
C VAL A 99 4.74 1.30 13.28
N GLY A 100 3.71 1.93 12.73
CA GLY A 100 3.82 3.04 11.77
C GLY A 100 4.33 2.63 10.38
N GLU A 101 4.65 1.36 10.17
CA GLU A 101 5.09 0.85 8.87
C GLU A 101 3.91 0.68 7.91
N THR A 102 4.12 1.01 6.64
CA THR A 102 3.20 0.67 5.57
C THR A 102 3.81 -0.36 4.65
N VAL A 103 3.11 -1.48 4.47
CA VAL A 103 3.47 -2.51 3.49
C VAL A 103 2.42 -2.50 2.39
N THR A 104 2.85 -2.25 1.15
CA THR A 104 1.98 -2.38 -0.01
C THR A 104 2.09 -3.80 -0.55
N ILE A 105 0.96 -4.50 -0.62
CA ILE A 105 0.83 -5.80 -1.26
C ILE A 105 0.26 -5.60 -2.67
N ILE A 106 0.93 -6.17 -3.65
CA ILE A 106 0.51 -6.12 -5.05
C ILE A 106 0.10 -7.53 -5.44
N ALA A 107 -1.21 -7.70 -5.65
CA ALA A 107 -1.78 -8.96 -6.11
C ALA A 107 -1.75 -8.98 -7.64
N PHE A 108 -1.08 -9.96 -8.23
CA PHE A 108 -1.01 -10.19 -9.67
C PHE A 108 -1.22 -11.66 -9.99
N ALA A 109 -1.46 -12.01 -11.25
CA ALA A 109 -1.62 -13.40 -11.66
C ALA A 109 -0.41 -13.90 -12.45
N GLU A 110 -0.06 -15.14 -12.20
CA GLU A 110 0.97 -15.86 -12.92
C GLU A 110 0.38 -17.10 -13.58
N LYS A 111 0.75 -17.32 -14.81
CA LYS A 111 0.30 -18.49 -15.58
C LYS A 111 1.19 -19.68 -15.22
N ILE A 112 0.59 -20.72 -14.69
CA ILE A 112 1.25 -21.98 -14.37
C ILE A 112 1.08 -22.90 -15.56
N PRO A 113 2.15 -23.36 -16.22
CA PRO A 113 2.08 -24.32 -17.31
C PRO A 113 1.36 -25.60 -16.90
N ALA A 114 0.87 -26.33 -17.89
CA ALA A 114 0.36 -27.68 -17.67
C ALA A 114 1.50 -28.58 -17.17
N GLU A 115 1.23 -29.35 -16.11
CA GLU A 115 2.15 -30.32 -15.52
C GLU A 115 1.40 -31.65 -15.38
N ASP A 116 1.96 -32.73 -15.91
CA ASP A 116 1.41 -34.08 -15.85
C ASP A 116 -0.12 -34.13 -16.02
N ASP A 117 -0.85 -34.38 -14.92
CA ASP A 117 -2.31 -34.49 -14.90
C ASP A 117 -3.04 -33.17 -14.64
N LYS A 118 -2.33 -32.04 -14.51
CA LYS A 118 -2.94 -30.74 -14.25
C LYS A 118 -2.90 -29.84 -15.47
N PRO A 119 -4.06 -29.34 -15.92
CA PRO A 119 -4.11 -28.38 -17.03
C PRO A 119 -3.42 -27.06 -16.64
N GLU A 120 -3.07 -26.30 -17.66
CA GLU A 120 -2.62 -24.92 -17.49
C GLU A 120 -3.64 -24.12 -16.67
N ARG A 121 -3.14 -23.31 -15.73
CA ARG A 121 -3.98 -22.57 -14.80
C ARG A 121 -3.36 -21.22 -14.42
N TRP A 122 -4.17 -20.33 -13.88
CA TRP A 122 -3.72 -19.07 -13.30
C TRP A 122 -3.62 -19.19 -11.80
N ALA A 123 -2.59 -18.61 -11.22
CA ALA A 123 -2.42 -18.51 -9.76
C ALA A 123 -2.18 -17.06 -9.35
N ALA A 124 -2.84 -16.63 -8.31
CA ALA A 124 -2.57 -15.34 -7.70
C ALA A 124 -1.23 -15.38 -6.97
N ARG A 125 -0.46 -14.31 -7.15
CA ARG A 125 0.81 -14.07 -6.48
C ARG A 125 0.75 -12.76 -5.75
N ILE A 126 1.51 -12.67 -4.67
CA ILE A 126 1.58 -11.46 -3.87
C ILE A 126 3.03 -10.99 -3.80
N LEU A 127 3.27 -9.79 -4.29
CA LEU A 127 4.53 -9.10 -4.14
C LEU A 127 4.39 -8.05 -3.03
N ARG A 128 5.41 -7.94 -2.18
CA ARG A 128 5.45 -6.98 -1.07
C ARG A 128 6.39 -5.85 -1.42
N LEU A 129 5.86 -4.64 -1.45
CA LEU A 129 6.65 -3.44 -1.63
C LEU A 129 6.72 -2.71 -0.28
N LYS A 130 7.95 -2.60 0.25
CA LYS A 130 8.21 -1.78 1.43
C LYS A 130 8.17 -0.31 1.05
N GLN A 131 7.60 0.48 1.92
CA GLN A 131 7.62 1.93 1.81
C GLN A 131 9.08 2.42 1.74
N ARG A 132 9.33 3.38 0.87
CA ARG A 132 10.64 4.03 0.73
C ARG A 132 10.56 5.44 1.24
N ASP A 133 11.43 5.79 2.17
CA ASP A 133 11.62 7.17 2.57
C ASP A 133 12.32 7.94 1.45
N VAL A 134 11.79 9.12 1.16
CA VAL A 134 12.41 10.11 0.29
C VAL A 134 12.66 11.33 1.16
N GLU A 135 13.95 11.59 1.45
CA GLU A 135 14.30 12.67 2.37
C GLU A 135 13.97 14.05 1.79
N LYS A 136 14.13 14.22 0.48
CA LYS A 136 13.86 15.49 -0.23
C LYS A 136 13.42 15.23 -1.67
N GLY A 137 12.57 16.12 -2.18
CA GLY A 137 12.12 16.11 -3.58
C GLY A 137 11.05 15.08 -3.88
N TYR A 138 10.92 14.76 -5.16
CA TYR A 138 9.86 13.90 -5.70
C TYR A 138 10.50 12.72 -6.43
N ARG A 139 10.06 11.52 -6.13
CA ARG A 139 10.54 10.29 -6.75
C ARG A 139 9.39 9.45 -7.27
N LEU A 140 9.55 8.87 -8.44
CA LEU A 140 8.67 7.84 -8.97
C LEU A 140 9.36 6.48 -8.85
N THR A 141 8.83 5.59 -8.04
CA THR A 141 9.22 4.17 -7.99
C THR A 141 8.32 3.39 -8.93
N VAL A 142 8.87 2.81 -9.97
CA VAL A 142 8.14 2.01 -10.97
C VAL A 142 8.39 0.53 -10.73
N LEU A 143 7.33 -0.27 -10.65
CA LEU A 143 7.35 -1.72 -10.58
C LEU A 143 6.63 -2.29 -11.80
N SER A 144 7.12 -3.39 -12.38
CA SER A 144 6.42 -4.11 -13.44
C SER A 144 5.99 -5.50 -12.96
N THR A 145 4.70 -5.81 -13.14
CA THR A 145 4.15 -7.17 -13.04
C THR A 145 3.76 -7.73 -14.41
N CYS A 146 4.08 -7.00 -15.50
CA CYS A 146 3.85 -7.45 -16.86
C CYS A 146 4.56 -8.78 -17.16
N LYS A 147 4.03 -9.56 -18.09
CA LYS A 147 4.65 -10.83 -18.56
C LYS A 147 5.97 -10.59 -19.29
N GLN A 148 6.11 -9.42 -19.92
CA GLN A 148 7.33 -9.05 -20.61
C GLN A 148 8.52 -9.02 -19.63
N PRO A 149 9.71 -9.53 -20.02
CA PRO A 149 10.89 -9.52 -19.16
C PRO A 149 11.29 -8.11 -18.71
N GLU A 150 11.07 -7.13 -19.56
CA GLU A 150 11.35 -5.72 -19.30
C GLU A 150 10.33 -4.84 -20.03
N VAL A 151 9.87 -3.80 -19.35
CA VAL A 151 9.03 -2.74 -19.92
C VAL A 151 9.85 -1.47 -20.03
N LEU A 152 9.97 -0.94 -21.25
CA LEU A 152 10.61 0.36 -21.49
C LEU A 152 9.54 1.45 -21.50
N PHE A 153 9.75 2.49 -20.72
CA PHE A 153 8.82 3.60 -20.58
C PHE A 153 9.54 4.95 -20.63
N GLU A 154 8.79 6.00 -20.82
CA GLU A 154 9.23 7.39 -20.84
C GLU A 154 8.36 8.18 -19.87
N THR A 155 9.01 9.06 -19.12
CA THR A 155 8.38 9.99 -18.19
C THR A 155 8.60 11.39 -18.69
N ASP A 156 7.53 12.04 -19.14
CA ASP A 156 7.52 13.44 -19.55
C ASP A 156 7.21 14.28 -18.31
N ILE A 157 8.14 15.13 -17.93
CA ILE A 157 8.07 15.95 -16.72
C ILE A 157 7.95 17.40 -17.18
N GLN A 158 6.86 18.06 -16.85
CA GLN A 158 6.64 19.45 -17.20
C GLN A 158 7.82 20.33 -16.77
N GLY A 159 8.37 21.10 -17.71
CA GLY A 159 9.53 21.95 -17.47
C GLY A 159 10.89 21.29 -17.76
N LYS A 160 10.93 20.02 -18.13
CA LYS A 160 12.12 19.37 -18.69
C LYS A 160 12.06 19.37 -20.23
N ASP A 161 13.18 19.62 -20.88
CA ASP A 161 13.24 19.70 -22.35
C ASP A 161 13.04 18.36 -23.05
N LYS A 162 13.28 17.25 -22.36
CA LYS A 162 13.19 15.89 -22.92
C LYS A 162 12.59 14.93 -21.91
N PRO A 163 11.77 13.95 -22.38
CA PRO A 163 11.32 12.85 -21.55
C PRO A 163 12.50 12.04 -20.98
N GLU A 164 12.37 11.59 -19.75
CA GLU A 164 13.29 10.64 -19.14
C GLU A 164 12.86 9.21 -19.47
N GLY A 165 13.70 8.49 -20.22
CA GLY A 165 13.47 7.10 -20.56
C GLY A 165 14.09 6.17 -19.53
N ALA A 166 13.36 5.13 -19.13
CA ALA A 166 13.86 4.10 -18.24
C ALA A 166 13.32 2.71 -18.65
N GLY A 167 13.93 1.67 -18.10
CA GLY A 167 13.44 0.29 -18.19
C GLY A 167 13.18 -0.27 -16.79
N VAL A 168 12.15 -1.09 -16.68
CA VAL A 168 11.86 -1.85 -15.47
C VAL A 168 11.71 -3.34 -15.81
N LYS A 169 12.54 -4.16 -15.18
CA LYS A 169 12.45 -5.62 -15.33
C LYS A 169 11.24 -6.16 -14.56
N ARG A 170 10.70 -7.27 -15.05
CA ARG A 170 9.58 -7.96 -14.41
C ARG A 170 9.86 -8.25 -12.94
N LEU A 171 8.91 -7.92 -12.06
CA LEU A 171 8.96 -8.08 -10.59
C LEU A 171 10.09 -7.32 -9.90
N MET A 172 10.69 -6.36 -10.60
CA MET A 172 11.73 -5.48 -10.07
C MET A 172 11.24 -4.05 -10.02
N THR A 173 11.94 -3.22 -9.29
CA THR A 173 11.68 -1.77 -9.23
C THR A 173 12.80 -0.99 -9.89
N THR A 174 12.44 0.10 -10.55
CA THR A 174 13.36 1.18 -10.95
C THR A 174 12.85 2.49 -10.37
N SER A 175 13.67 3.53 -10.39
CA SER A 175 13.27 4.85 -9.87
C SER A 175 13.62 5.94 -10.87
N VAL A 176 12.72 6.92 -10.97
CA VAL A 176 12.90 8.14 -11.75
C VAL A 176 12.85 9.32 -10.79
N ASP A 177 13.81 10.24 -10.92
CA ASP A 177 13.82 11.49 -10.18
C ASP A 177 12.89 12.49 -10.89
N LEU A 178 11.83 12.87 -10.22
CA LEU A 178 10.83 13.81 -10.76
C LEU A 178 11.26 15.29 -10.60
N GLY A 179 12.40 15.52 -9.95
CA GLY A 179 12.90 16.88 -9.71
C GLY A 179 12.28 17.57 -8.51
N GLY A 180 12.36 18.90 -8.47
CA GLY A 180 11.98 19.70 -7.30
C GLY A 180 10.64 20.43 -7.40
N ALA A 181 9.84 20.21 -8.43
CA ALA A 181 8.64 21.00 -8.63
C ALA A 181 7.45 20.14 -9.04
N GLY A 182 6.27 20.47 -8.48
CA GLY A 182 4.96 19.88 -8.79
C GLY A 182 4.46 20.19 -10.21
N GLY A 183 5.22 19.82 -11.24
CA GLY A 183 4.76 19.85 -12.63
C GLY A 183 3.95 18.61 -12.98
N ASP A 184 3.19 18.69 -14.07
CA ASP A 184 2.46 17.53 -14.57
C ASP A 184 3.43 16.46 -15.07
N ILE A 185 3.17 15.23 -14.69
CA ILE A 185 3.94 14.03 -15.06
C ILE A 185 3.09 13.18 -15.99
N THR A 186 3.61 12.84 -17.15
CA THR A 186 2.96 11.92 -18.08
C THR A 186 3.86 10.72 -18.33
N VAL A 187 3.33 9.50 -18.18
CA VAL A 187 4.07 8.27 -18.42
C VAL A 187 3.50 7.55 -19.65
N ARG A 188 4.39 7.12 -20.55
CA ARG A 188 4.08 6.40 -21.78
C ARG A 188 4.99 5.17 -21.92
N LEU A 189 4.59 4.20 -22.72
CA LEU A 189 5.54 3.21 -23.24
C LEU A 189 6.50 3.88 -24.21
N ARG A 190 7.77 3.51 -24.17
CA ARG A 190 8.77 4.07 -25.09
C ARG A 190 8.36 3.82 -26.56
N GLY A 191 8.36 4.90 -27.33
CA GLY A 191 7.97 4.89 -28.73
C GLY A 191 6.46 4.79 -28.97
N SER A 192 5.62 4.89 -27.93
CA SER A 192 4.17 4.96 -28.05
C SER A 192 3.68 6.39 -27.77
N GLN A 193 2.62 6.77 -28.44
CA GLN A 193 1.89 8.01 -28.15
C GLN A 193 0.82 7.82 -27.07
N ASP A 194 0.49 6.56 -26.74
CA ASP A 194 -0.54 6.23 -25.77
C ASP A 194 -0.06 6.57 -24.35
N VAL A 195 -0.84 7.38 -23.67
CA VAL A 195 -0.59 7.78 -22.29
C VAL A 195 -1.06 6.64 -21.37
N LEU A 196 -0.15 6.09 -20.58
CA LEU A 196 -0.47 5.10 -19.56
C LEU A 196 -1.12 5.75 -18.35
N THR A 197 -0.58 6.88 -17.93
CA THR A 197 -1.12 7.67 -16.82
C THR A 197 -0.54 9.08 -16.84
N SER A 198 -1.30 10.04 -16.27
CA SER A 198 -0.81 11.38 -15.98
C SER A 198 -1.21 11.75 -14.56
N PHE A 199 -0.34 12.45 -13.87
CA PHE A 199 -0.59 12.93 -12.50
C PHE A 199 0.25 14.16 -12.19
N ARG A 200 -0.18 14.88 -11.17
CA ARG A 200 0.57 15.98 -10.60
C ARG A 200 0.99 15.61 -9.19
N PRO A 201 2.29 15.60 -8.87
CA PRO A 201 2.76 15.41 -7.51
C PRO A 201 2.40 16.64 -6.67
N ASP A 202 1.56 16.48 -5.64
CA ASP A 202 1.18 17.58 -4.75
C ASP A 202 2.19 17.73 -3.60
N ASP A 203 2.63 16.63 -3.03
CA ASP A 203 3.54 16.60 -1.88
C ASP A 203 4.89 15.98 -2.25
N PRO A 204 6.02 16.48 -1.68
CA PRO A 204 7.30 15.79 -1.77
C PRO A 204 7.20 14.37 -1.21
N GLY A 205 7.89 13.45 -1.85
CA GLY A 205 7.93 12.07 -1.39
C GLY A 205 8.00 11.04 -2.51
N ASN A 206 7.62 9.80 -2.18
CA ASN A 206 7.64 8.70 -3.11
C ASN A 206 6.26 8.49 -3.74
N TYR A 207 6.25 8.48 -5.07
CA TYR A 207 5.12 8.06 -5.89
C TYR A 207 5.41 6.67 -6.42
N VAL A 208 4.45 5.79 -6.40
CA VAL A 208 4.60 4.41 -6.90
C VAL A 208 3.75 4.25 -8.14
N LEU A 209 4.34 3.68 -9.19
CA LEU A 209 3.69 3.30 -10.43
C LEU A 209 3.81 1.79 -10.60
N ILE A 210 2.68 1.10 -10.75
CA ILE A 210 2.65 -0.31 -11.06
C ILE A 210 2.23 -0.47 -12.52
N LEU A 211 3.11 -1.06 -13.34
CA LEU A 211 2.82 -1.47 -14.71
C LEU A 211 2.34 -2.92 -14.70
N TYR A 212 1.24 -3.19 -15.38
CA TYR A 212 0.62 -4.52 -15.40
C TYR A 212 -0.09 -4.81 -16.73
N ASP A 213 -0.30 -6.09 -17.02
CA ASP A 213 -1.07 -6.51 -18.19
C ASP A 213 -2.56 -6.44 -17.86
N GLY A 214 -3.25 -5.52 -18.50
CA GLY A 214 -4.69 -5.39 -18.46
C GLY A 214 -5.39 -6.41 -19.39
N PRO A 215 -6.69 -6.21 -19.63
CA PRO A 215 -7.42 -6.96 -20.66
C PRO A 215 -6.70 -6.87 -21.99
N GLU A 216 -6.81 -7.92 -22.82
CA GLU A 216 -6.17 -8.02 -24.15
C GLU A 216 -4.63 -7.91 -24.10
N ASN A 217 -4.01 -8.17 -22.94
CA ASN A 217 -2.56 -8.03 -22.71
C ASN A 217 -2.01 -6.61 -23.00
N LYS A 218 -2.83 -5.59 -22.96
CA LYS A 218 -2.36 -4.21 -23.03
C LYS A 218 -1.73 -3.79 -21.71
N THR A 219 -0.53 -3.21 -21.78
CA THR A 219 0.09 -2.63 -20.60
C THR A 219 -0.75 -1.48 -20.08
N GLN A 220 -1.07 -1.53 -18.80
CA GLN A 220 -1.77 -0.50 -18.05
C GLN A 220 -0.92 -0.05 -16.87
N ALA A 221 -1.30 1.05 -16.26
CA ALA A 221 -0.63 1.61 -15.10
C ALA A 221 -1.61 2.04 -14.02
N ILE A 222 -1.22 1.86 -12.78
CA ILE A 222 -1.85 2.46 -11.62
C ILE A 222 -0.78 3.18 -10.81
N TYR A 223 -1.05 4.41 -10.41
CA TYR A 223 -0.14 5.18 -9.58
C TYR A 223 -0.76 5.58 -8.25
N PHE A 224 0.09 5.88 -7.29
CA PHE A 224 -0.33 6.43 -6.00
C PHE A 224 0.83 7.13 -5.30
N TYR A 225 0.51 8.11 -4.49
CA TYR A 225 1.41 8.66 -3.49
C TYR A 225 1.56 7.68 -2.33
N ASP A 226 2.79 7.48 -1.87
CA ASP A 226 3.15 6.57 -0.79
C ASP A 226 3.64 7.34 0.44
N PRO A 227 2.71 8.06 1.14
CA PRO A 227 3.07 8.88 2.30
C PRO A 227 3.48 8.01 3.47
N LYS A 228 4.36 8.54 4.30
CA LYS A 228 4.60 7.99 5.63
C LYS A 228 3.41 8.35 6.51
N PHE A 229 2.68 7.34 7.01
CA PHE A 229 1.62 7.60 7.96
C PHE A 229 2.22 7.99 9.31
N VAL A 230 1.81 9.15 9.83
CA VAL A 230 2.14 9.57 11.18
C VAL A 230 0.99 9.13 12.09
N ILE A 231 1.30 8.28 13.06
CA ILE A 231 0.33 7.93 14.11
C ILE A 231 0.32 9.12 15.06
N ALA A 232 -0.79 9.85 15.12
CA ALA A 232 -0.99 10.85 16.15
C ALA A 232 -1.03 10.13 17.50
N GLY A 233 -0.09 10.46 18.38
CA GLY A 233 -0.04 9.99 19.76
C GLY A 233 -1.04 10.72 20.64
#